data_137f4b67e2f466970f50b1e2199fec2f
#
_entry.id   137f4b67e2f466970f50b1e2199fec2f
#
_cell.length_a   1.000
_cell.length_b   1.000
_cell.length_c   1.000
_cell.angle_alpha   90.00
_cell.angle_beta   90.00
_cell.angle_gamma   90.00
#
_symmetry.space_group_name_H-M   'P 1'
#
loop_
_entity.id
_entity.type
_entity.pdbx_description
1 polymer ?
#
loop_
_entity_poly.entity_id
_entity_poly.type
_entity_poly.pdbx_seq_one_letter_code
_entity_poly.pdbx_strand_id
1 'polypeptide(L)'
;MAMSGAPAREDFVPCTVIMHEMSIAQSLIEILREEMEKHDAKTLRAVHLRIGQLSAIVPEALSFCFQVSTDGTEMAGAKLVMDIIPLQGYCPECQREFEIKEYHFICPFCGTTKIETIAGQDLAIADMEVE
;
A
#
# COMPACT_ATOMS: atom_id res chain seq x y z
N MET A 1 26.00 8.97 11.22
CA MET A 1 25.37 9.05 11.30
C MET A 1 24.82 9.22 11.33
N ALA A 2 24.97 9.37 11.31
CA ALA A 2 24.25 9.50 11.42
C ALA A 2 23.95 9.66 11.48
N MET A 3 24.19 9.96 11.76
CA MET A 3 23.64 10.15 11.92
C MET A 3 23.45 10.45 12.06
N SER A 4 23.74 10.76 12.15
CA SER A 4 23.22 11.11 12.30
C SER A 4 23.02 11.52 12.31
N GLY A 5 23.21 11.93 12.30
CA GLY A 5 22.71 12.50 12.27
C GLY A 5 22.45 12.99 12.13
N ALA A 6 22.78 13.37 12.04
CA ALA A 6 22.30 13.88 11.85
C ALA A 6 21.82 14.33 11.61
N PRO A 7 21.80 14.63 11.52
CA PRO A 7 21.10 15.13 11.24
C PRO A 7 20.54 15.40 10.92
N ALA A 8 20.57 15.67 10.60
CA ALA A 8 19.90 15.85 10.26
C ALA A 8 19.42 16.02 9.64
N ARG A 9 19.22 15.87 9.06
CA ARG A 9 18.67 15.80 8.42
C ARG A 9 17.62 16.07 8.24
N GLU A 10 17.61 16.81 7.39
CA GLU A 10 16.65 17.24 7.30
C GLU A 10 15.66 17.16 6.26
N ASP A 11 15.63 17.33 5.02
CA ASP A 11 14.68 16.89 4.06
C ASP A 11 14.76 15.43 3.90
N PHE A 12 15.04 14.83 4.94
CA PHE A 12 15.08 13.41 4.95
C PHE A 12 13.67 12.86 5.10
N VAL A 13 13.42 11.68 4.56
CA VAL A 13 12.19 10.96 4.78
C VAL A 13 12.17 10.57 6.25
N PRO A 14 11.15 10.93 7.01
CA PRO A 14 11.12 10.57 8.42
C PRO A 14 11.24 9.07 8.61
N CYS A 15 12.05 8.68 9.57
CA CYS A 15 12.25 7.26 9.86
C CYS A 15 10.93 6.54 10.12
N THR A 16 9.97 7.24 10.70
CA THR A 16 8.66 6.65 10.97
C THR A 16 7.95 6.22 9.69
N VAL A 17 8.10 6.98 8.60
CA VAL A 17 7.49 6.62 7.32
C VAL A 17 8.16 5.37 6.75
N ILE A 18 9.49 5.34 6.76
CA ILE A 18 10.24 4.19 6.25
C ILE A 18 9.93 2.94 7.08
N MET A 19 9.87 3.08 8.40
CA MET A 19 9.57 1.96 9.29
C MET A 19 8.16 1.44 9.06
N HIS A 20 7.21 2.34 8.72
CA HIS A 20 5.85 1.92 8.41
C HIS A 20 5.83 1.02 7.17
N GLU A 21 6.46 1.45 6.08
CA GLU A 21 6.53 0.64 4.87
C GLU A 21 7.32 -0.64 5.08
N MET A 22 8.35 -0.60 5.90
CA MET A 22 9.11 -1.80 6.23
C MET A 22 8.24 -2.82 6.95
N SER A 23 7.43 -2.38 7.91
CA SER A 23 6.51 -3.27 8.61
C SER A 23 5.49 -3.88 7.66
N ILE A 24 4.98 -3.09 6.74
CA ILE A 24 4.03 -3.56 5.72
C ILE A 24 4.71 -4.59 4.82
N ALA A 25 5.93 -4.32 4.39
CA ALA A 25 6.67 -5.25 3.55
C ALA A 25 6.89 -6.59 4.25
N GLN A 26 7.23 -6.56 5.53
CA GLN A 26 7.43 -7.77 6.31
C GLN A 26 6.14 -8.56 6.45
N SER A 27 5.02 -7.88 6.69
CA SER A 27 3.72 -8.54 6.76
C SER A 27 3.33 -9.16 5.44
N LEU A 28 3.58 -8.46 4.33
CA LEU A 28 3.32 -8.99 3.01
C LEU A 28 4.13 -10.25 2.76
N ILE A 29 5.40 -10.23 3.12
CA ILE A 29 6.28 -11.38 2.91
C ILE A 29 5.78 -12.60 3.68
N GLU A 30 5.31 -12.40 4.91
CA GLU A 30 4.75 -13.49 5.69
C GLU A 30 3.53 -14.08 5.02
N ILE A 31 2.62 -13.23 4.56
CA ILE A 31 1.40 -13.70 3.88
C ILE A 31 1.74 -14.42 2.59
N LEU A 32 2.66 -13.86 1.81
CA LEU A 32 3.07 -14.46 0.54
C LEU A 32 3.75 -15.80 0.75
N ARG A 33 4.57 -15.91 1.79
CA ARG A 33 5.24 -17.17 2.10
C ARG A 33 4.23 -18.24 2.47
N GLU A 34 3.23 -17.90 3.26
CA GLU A 34 2.17 -18.84 3.62
C GLU A 34 1.40 -19.29 2.38
N GLU A 35 1.07 -18.36 1.48
CA GLU A 35 0.35 -18.72 0.27
C GLU A 35 1.20 -19.58 -0.66
N MET A 36 2.49 -19.29 -0.75
CA MET A 36 3.40 -20.11 -1.56
C MET A 36 3.45 -21.53 -1.02
N GLU A 37 3.48 -21.70 0.28
CA GLU A 37 3.49 -23.02 0.90
C GLU A 37 2.21 -23.78 0.60
N LYS A 38 1.07 -23.11 0.67
CA LYS A 38 -0.23 -23.73 0.38
C LYS A 38 -0.32 -24.25 -1.06
N HIS A 39 0.34 -23.56 -1.98
CA HIS A 39 0.30 -23.90 -3.41
C HIS A 39 1.55 -24.65 -3.86
N ASP A 40 2.41 -25.02 -2.91
CA ASP A 40 3.66 -25.73 -3.18
C ASP A 40 4.51 -25.00 -4.22
N ALA A 41 4.50 -23.66 -4.16
CA ALA A 41 5.27 -22.84 -5.07
C ALA A 41 6.67 -22.62 -4.52
N LYS A 42 7.65 -22.58 -5.42
CA LYS A 42 9.06 -22.44 -5.03
C LYS A 42 9.61 -21.06 -5.28
N THR A 43 9.05 -20.34 -6.24
CA THR A 43 9.54 -19.04 -6.65
C THR A 43 8.39 -18.08 -6.80
N LEU A 44 8.59 -16.86 -6.33
CA LEU A 44 7.62 -15.78 -6.51
C LEU A 44 8.11 -14.89 -7.65
N ARG A 45 7.25 -14.65 -8.63
CA ARG A 45 7.59 -13.84 -9.79
C ARG A 45 7.06 -12.42 -9.69
N ALA A 46 5.84 -12.26 -9.24
CA ALA A 46 5.21 -10.96 -9.16
C ALA A 46 4.10 -10.96 -8.14
N VAL A 47 3.86 -9.78 -7.57
CA VAL A 47 2.75 -9.56 -6.64
C VAL A 47 2.01 -8.33 -7.12
N HIS A 48 0.70 -8.42 -7.22
CA HIS A 48 -0.14 -7.29 -7.59
C HIS A 48 -0.85 -6.78 -6.35
N LEU A 49 -0.62 -5.52 -6.04
CA LEU A 49 -1.21 -4.86 -4.87
C LEU A 49 -2.18 -3.77 -5.31
N ARG A 50 -3.22 -3.60 -4.52
CA ARG A 50 -4.10 -2.43 -4.64
C ARG A 50 -3.86 -1.56 -3.44
N ILE A 51 -3.41 -0.35 -3.69
CA ILE A 51 -3.07 0.60 -2.63
C ILE A 51 -4.11 1.70 -2.64
N GLY A 52 -4.88 1.81 -1.55
CA GLY A 52 -5.86 2.87 -1.42
C GLY A 52 -5.18 4.23 -1.30
N GLN A 53 -5.75 5.23 -1.93
CA GLN A 53 -5.20 6.57 -1.93
C GLN A 53 -5.05 7.14 -0.52
N LEU A 54 -5.97 6.77 0.37
CA LEU A 54 -5.96 7.26 1.75
C LEU A 54 -5.00 6.49 2.66
N SER A 55 -4.44 5.38 2.20
CA SER A 55 -3.59 4.55 3.05
C SER A 55 -2.27 5.22 3.42
N ALA A 56 -1.91 6.31 2.73
CA ALA A 56 -0.69 7.07 2.97
C ALA A 56 0.59 6.25 2.78
N ILE A 57 0.50 5.16 2.04
CA ILE A 57 1.66 4.35 1.71
C ILE A 57 2.39 4.99 0.53
N VAL A 58 3.70 5.15 0.66
CA VAL A 58 4.54 5.66 -0.41
C VAL A 58 4.98 4.46 -1.25
N PRO A 59 4.52 4.31 -2.50
CA PRO A 59 4.82 3.12 -3.30
C PRO A 59 6.30 2.84 -3.47
N GLU A 60 7.10 3.88 -3.70
CA GLU A 60 8.54 3.71 -3.90
C GLU A 60 9.21 3.18 -2.64
N ALA A 61 8.79 3.68 -1.47
CA ALA A 61 9.34 3.21 -0.20
C ALA A 61 8.94 1.77 0.07
N LEU A 62 7.71 1.41 -0.24
CA LEU A 62 7.26 0.04 -0.07
C LEU A 62 8.01 -0.91 -0.99
N SER A 63 8.21 -0.51 -2.24
CA SER A 63 8.95 -1.30 -3.22
C SER A 63 10.39 -1.52 -2.75
N PHE A 64 11.04 -0.48 -2.26
CA PHE A 64 12.39 -0.58 -1.75
C PHE A 64 12.47 -1.52 -0.54
N CYS A 65 11.56 -1.36 0.41
CA CYS A 65 11.53 -2.22 1.58
C CYS A 65 11.29 -3.68 1.23
N PHE A 66 10.41 -3.92 0.27
CA PHE A 66 10.13 -5.27 -0.20
C PHE A 66 11.36 -5.89 -0.85
N GLN A 67 12.05 -5.10 -1.68
CA GLN A 67 13.25 -5.54 -2.38
C GLN A 67 14.36 -5.93 -1.38
N VAL A 68 14.58 -5.07 -0.39
CA VAL A 68 15.60 -5.31 0.62
C VAL A 68 15.24 -6.55 1.46
N SER A 69 13.98 -6.68 1.82
CA SER A 69 13.54 -7.76 2.71
C SER A 69 13.51 -9.12 2.02
N THR A 70 13.38 -9.14 0.69
CA THR A 70 13.34 -10.42 -0.04
C THR A 70 14.70 -10.81 -0.60
N ASP A 71 15.69 -9.94 -0.50
CA ASP A 71 17.03 -10.23 -1.03
C ASP A 71 17.59 -11.48 -0.35
N GLY A 72 18.10 -12.40 -1.16
CA GLY A 72 18.64 -13.65 -0.65
C GLY A 72 17.60 -14.72 -0.30
N THR A 73 16.33 -14.47 -0.60
CA THR A 73 15.25 -15.42 -0.33
C THR A 73 14.65 -15.93 -1.63
N GLU A 74 13.71 -16.88 -1.50
CA GLU A 74 12.99 -17.45 -2.65
C GLU A 74 12.10 -16.41 -3.34
N MET A 75 11.92 -15.24 -2.72
CA MET A 75 11.12 -14.17 -3.29
C MET A 75 11.98 -13.07 -3.93
N ALA A 76 13.30 -13.25 -3.93
CA ALA A 76 14.20 -12.24 -4.51
C ALA A 76 13.90 -12.05 -6.00
N GLY A 77 13.90 -10.81 -6.44
CA GLY A 77 13.65 -10.48 -7.84
C GLY A 77 12.18 -10.41 -8.22
N ALA A 78 11.28 -10.70 -7.29
CA ALA A 78 9.84 -10.60 -7.57
C ALA A 78 9.46 -9.15 -7.83
N LYS A 79 8.57 -8.95 -8.80
CA LYS A 79 8.09 -7.62 -9.15
C LYS A 79 6.90 -7.26 -8.27
N LEU A 80 6.91 -6.05 -7.75
CA LEU A 80 5.82 -5.53 -6.97
C LEU A 80 5.05 -4.54 -7.85
N VAL A 81 3.89 -4.97 -8.33
CA VAL A 81 3.05 -4.14 -9.19
C VAL A 81 1.98 -3.52 -8.33
N MET A 82 1.87 -2.21 -8.35
CA MET A 82 0.99 -1.49 -7.46
C MET A 82 0.01 -0.62 -8.25
N ASP A 83 -1.28 -0.81 -7.96
CA ASP A 83 -2.34 0.01 -8.52
C ASP A 83 -2.89 0.90 -7.43
N ILE A 84 -2.98 2.20 -7.71
CA ILE A 84 -3.54 3.14 -6.76
C ILE A 84 -5.04 3.18 -6.94
N ILE A 85 -5.76 2.89 -5.87
CA ILE A 85 -7.23 2.87 -5.89
C ILE A 85 -7.73 4.22 -5.40
N PRO A 86 -8.47 4.96 -6.21
CA PRO A 86 -8.97 6.27 -5.82
C PRO A 86 -9.94 6.19 -4.65
N LEU A 87 -9.99 7.25 -3.87
CA LEU A 87 -10.96 7.39 -2.81
C LEU A 87 -12.36 7.51 -3.41
N GLN A 88 -13.28 6.70 -2.91
CA GLN A 88 -14.67 6.79 -3.32
C GLN A 88 -15.56 6.92 -2.11
N GLY A 89 -16.58 7.74 -2.24
CA GLY A 89 -17.53 7.96 -1.17
C GLY A 89 -18.94 7.59 -1.60
N TYR A 90 -19.79 7.43 -0.59
CA TYR A 90 -21.20 7.17 -0.78
C TYR A 90 -22.00 8.14 0.05
N CYS A 91 -22.99 8.79 -0.56
CA CYS A 91 -23.88 9.70 0.15
C CYS A 91 -25.17 8.98 0.45
N PRO A 92 -25.48 8.72 1.74
CA PRO A 92 -26.73 8.05 2.09
C PRO A 92 -27.97 8.88 1.73
N GLU A 93 -27.85 10.21 1.73
CA GLU A 93 -28.98 11.08 1.43
C GLU A 93 -29.33 11.09 -0.04
N CYS A 94 -28.28 11.14 -0.90
CA CYS A 94 -28.47 11.10 -2.35
C CYS A 94 -28.54 9.68 -2.89
N GLN A 95 -28.05 8.70 -2.11
CA GLN A 95 -27.92 7.31 -2.52
C GLN A 95 -27.08 7.19 -3.79
N ARG A 96 -25.96 7.92 -3.81
CA ARG A 96 -25.05 7.94 -4.94
C ARG A 96 -23.60 7.73 -4.49
N GLU A 97 -22.83 7.08 -5.36
CA GLU A 97 -21.39 6.96 -5.18
C GLU A 97 -20.70 8.03 -6.01
N PHE A 98 -19.54 8.46 -5.54
CA PHE A 98 -18.78 9.48 -6.23
C PHE A 98 -17.30 9.34 -5.86
N GLU A 99 -16.43 9.88 -6.71
CA GLU A 99 -15.00 9.91 -6.42
C GLU A 99 -14.70 11.10 -5.51
N ILE A 100 -13.94 10.86 -4.44
CA ILE A 100 -13.51 11.92 -3.53
C ILE A 100 -12.23 12.51 -4.12
N LYS A 101 -12.29 13.80 -4.50
CA LYS A 101 -11.16 14.46 -5.13
C LYS A 101 -10.50 15.42 -4.14
N GLU A 102 -9.17 15.46 -4.15
CA GLU A 102 -8.39 16.38 -3.34
C GLU A 102 -8.75 16.31 -1.85
N TYR A 103 -9.17 15.11 -1.40
CA TYR A 103 -9.54 14.87 -0.01
C TYR A 103 -10.69 15.74 0.49
N HIS A 104 -11.57 16.16 -0.44
CA HIS A 104 -12.78 16.88 -0.10
C HIS A 104 -13.90 15.90 0.20
N PHE A 105 -14.13 15.64 1.47
CA PHE A 105 -15.11 14.65 1.92
C PHE A 105 -16.49 15.28 1.99
N ILE A 106 -16.99 15.72 0.86
CA ILE A 106 -18.27 16.41 0.72
C ILE A 106 -18.99 15.83 -0.49
N CYS A 107 -20.29 15.55 -0.33
CA CYS A 107 -21.09 15.09 -1.45
C CYS A 107 -21.18 16.20 -2.51
N PRO A 108 -20.76 15.93 -3.76
CA PRO A 108 -20.81 16.98 -4.79
C PRO A 108 -22.23 17.27 -5.27
N PHE A 109 -23.22 16.47 -4.87
CA PHE A 109 -24.59 16.64 -5.31
C PHE A 109 -25.45 17.41 -4.30
N CYS A 110 -25.25 17.15 -3.00
CA CYS A 110 -26.07 17.80 -1.98
C CYS A 110 -25.26 18.59 -0.95
N GLY A 111 -23.93 18.49 -0.98
CA GLY A 111 -23.07 19.26 -0.10
C GLY A 111 -22.96 18.76 1.33
N THR A 112 -23.53 17.61 1.64
CA THR A 112 -23.42 17.06 2.99
C THR A 112 -22.01 16.57 3.25
N THR A 113 -21.57 16.67 4.51
CA THR A 113 -20.32 16.07 4.95
C THR A 113 -20.51 14.69 5.55
N LYS A 114 -21.76 14.25 5.64
CA LYS A 114 -22.07 12.94 6.20
C LYS A 114 -22.04 11.90 5.10
N ILE A 115 -20.83 11.58 4.66
CA ILE A 115 -20.61 10.58 3.61
C ILE A 115 -19.82 9.42 4.18
N GLU A 116 -19.91 8.28 3.49
CA GLU A 116 -19.17 7.08 3.86
C GLU A 116 -18.07 6.86 2.83
N THR A 117 -16.89 6.49 3.27
CA THR A 117 -15.80 6.15 2.36
C THR A 117 -15.91 4.65 2.08
N ILE A 118 -16.06 4.31 0.81
CA ILE A 118 -16.31 2.92 0.41
C ILE A 118 -15.14 2.28 -0.32
N ALA A 119 -14.16 3.06 -0.76
CA ALA A 119 -12.99 2.52 -1.45
C ALA A 119 -11.82 3.47 -1.32
N GLY A 120 -10.62 2.93 -1.48
CA GLY A 120 -9.40 3.73 -1.46
C GLY A 120 -8.78 3.90 -0.09
N GLN A 121 -9.19 3.10 0.90
CA GLN A 121 -8.70 3.21 2.27
C GLN A 121 -7.59 2.22 2.58
N ASP A 122 -7.61 1.05 1.94
CA ASP A 122 -6.82 -0.09 2.37
C ASP A 122 -5.79 -0.54 1.36
N LEU A 123 -4.83 -1.30 1.86
CA LEU A 123 -3.89 -2.05 1.03
C LEU A 123 -4.40 -3.48 0.92
N ALA A 124 -4.42 -4.01 -0.29
CA ALA A 124 -4.86 -5.39 -0.51
C ALA A 124 -3.99 -6.06 -1.54
N ILE A 125 -3.79 -7.36 -1.37
CA ILE A 125 -3.12 -8.19 -2.37
C ILE A 125 -4.18 -8.65 -3.36
N ALA A 126 -4.03 -8.24 -4.62
CA ALA A 126 -4.97 -8.64 -5.65
C ALA A 126 -4.69 -10.06 -6.12
N ASP A 127 -3.42 -10.34 -6.43
CA ASP A 127 -3.00 -11.67 -6.81
C ASP A 127 -1.47 -11.75 -6.75
N MET A 128 -0.97 -12.96 -6.96
CA MET A 128 0.48 -13.16 -7.05
C MET A 128 0.76 -14.19 -8.15
N GLU A 129 1.91 -14.05 -8.80
CA GLU A 129 2.37 -14.99 -9.82
C GLU A 129 3.53 -15.79 -9.24
N VAL A 130 3.41 -17.10 -9.30
CA VAL A 130 4.40 -18.03 -8.73
C VAL A 130 4.77 -19.09 -9.74
N GLU A 131 5.88 -19.77 -9.44
CA GLU A 131 6.32 -20.93 -10.19
C GLU A 131 6.53 -22.11 -9.27
#